data_23752383c6810bed98a508d0d1335b7f
#
_entry.id   23752383c6810bed98a508d0d1335b7f
#
_cell.length_a   1.000
_cell.length_b   1.000
_cell.length_c   1.000
_cell.angle_alpha   90.00
_cell.angle_beta   90.00
_cell.angle_gamma   90.00
#
_symmetry.space_group_name_H-M   'P 1'
#
loop_
_entity.id
_entity.type
_entity.pdbx_description
1 polymer ?
#
loop_
_entity_poly.entity_id
_entity_poly.type
_entity_poly.pdbx_seq_one_letter_code
_entity_poly.pdbx_strand_id
1 'polypeptide(L)'
;MAANPFSASAHHLLGHCLFRTGDYEGASAAFKESENLCLAWEKAENVPPALDDAYFRSILYRAVSEFCAGHYKKAEAIASRAASVPLDKKHPLAPGTLLQLWEARTLPARLMLARPVIPRQALVLKAFPGPLPKGFPDLSNGMTAVATQYMGACYAARQGRTDAVASAFDKMSGILRLLMDGADAARRQMSVSYWARCLQTGSLYSSEIRSLMFPDSANVWMSEAIRSQRFSSLLLPPVMPYPAEWVLARAYLKAGKFRECADMCEQALKRFPNHAGVLETLDKARSSGK
;
A
#
# COMPACT_ATOMS: atom_id res chain seq x y z
N MET A 1 14.64 18.68 -27.15
CA MET A 1 15.58 17.80 -26.45
C MET A 1 14.82 16.53 -26.13
N ALA A 2 15.26 15.37 -26.65
CA ALA A 2 14.68 14.10 -26.25
C ALA A 2 14.94 13.90 -24.74
N ALA A 3 13.90 13.56 -23.98
CA ALA A 3 14.04 13.27 -22.57
C ALA A 3 14.99 12.07 -22.40
N ASN A 4 16.06 12.24 -21.61
CA ASN A 4 16.99 11.16 -21.35
C ASN A 4 16.35 10.17 -20.37
N PRO A 5 16.01 8.93 -20.78
CA PRO A 5 15.37 7.96 -19.89
C PRO A 5 16.22 7.60 -18.65
N PHE A 6 17.54 7.77 -18.73
CA PHE A 6 18.44 7.61 -17.57
C PHE A 6 18.20 8.67 -16.48
N SER A 7 17.72 9.86 -16.85
CA SER A 7 17.39 10.90 -15.87
C SER A 7 16.16 10.51 -15.03
N ALA A 8 15.15 9.86 -15.60
CA ALA A 8 13.98 9.38 -14.86
C ALA A 8 14.39 8.36 -13.80
N SER A 9 15.22 7.38 -14.16
CA SER A 9 15.76 6.38 -13.21
C SER A 9 16.62 7.01 -12.12
N ALA A 10 17.43 8.01 -12.44
CA ALA A 10 18.25 8.71 -11.45
C ALA A 10 17.40 9.46 -10.42
N HIS A 11 16.36 10.17 -10.87
CA HIS A 11 15.41 10.82 -9.97
C HIS A 11 14.61 9.82 -9.14
N HIS A 12 14.23 8.67 -9.71
CA HIS A 12 13.56 7.59 -8.97
C HIS A 12 14.47 7.04 -7.87
N LEU A 13 15.75 6.77 -8.14
CA LEU A 13 16.72 6.31 -7.14
C LEU A 13 16.98 7.37 -6.06
N LEU A 14 17.09 8.65 -6.42
CA LEU A 14 17.18 9.73 -5.45
C LEU A 14 15.95 9.74 -4.53
N GLY A 15 14.75 9.62 -5.10
CA GLY A 15 13.51 9.52 -4.34
C GLY A 15 13.54 8.36 -3.33
N HIS A 16 14.09 7.20 -3.70
CA HIS A 16 14.28 6.09 -2.77
C HIS A 16 15.24 6.40 -1.62
N CYS A 17 16.36 7.04 -1.91
CA CYS A 17 17.30 7.41 -0.86
C CYS A 17 16.66 8.36 0.14
N LEU A 18 15.96 9.39 -0.35
CA LEU A 18 15.27 10.38 0.47
C LEU A 18 14.11 9.74 1.26
N PHE A 19 13.33 8.84 0.64
CA PHE A 19 12.27 8.10 1.33
C PHE A 19 12.81 7.29 2.52
N ARG A 20 13.94 6.62 2.35
CA ARG A 20 14.57 5.82 3.40
C ARG A 20 15.16 6.63 4.54
N THR A 21 15.62 7.84 4.27
CA THR A 21 16.12 8.77 5.29
C THR A 21 15.00 9.55 5.98
N GLY A 22 13.75 9.42 5.50
CA GLY A 22 12.57 10.09 6.06
C GLY A 22 12.40 11.53 5.57
N ASP A 23 13.11 11.93 4.52
CA ASP A 23 12.82 13.16 3.78
C ASP A 23 11.74 12.87 2.74
N TYR A 24 10.49 12.77 3.21
CA TYR A 24 9.36 12.41 2.36
C TYR A 24 8.95 13.51 1.39
N GLU A 25 9.19 14.77 1.73
CA GLU A 25 8.91 15.90 0.83
C GLU A 25 9.92 15.93 -0.33
N GLY A 26 11.20 15.80 -0.02
CA GLY A 26 12.26 15.63 -1.02
C GLY A 26 12.05 14.39 -1.88
N ALA A 27 11.65 13.26 -1.27
CA ALA A 27 11.32 12.03 -2.00
C ALA A 27 10.15 12.27 -2.97
N SER A 28 9.07 12.92 -2.52
CA SER A 28 7.92 13.26 -3.37
C SER A 28 8.33 14.15 -4.54
N ALA A 29 9.21 15.13 -4.33
CA ALA A 29 9.73 16.00 -5.38
C ALA A 29 10.57 15.21 -6.41
N ALA A 30 11.45 14.34 -5.96
CA ALA A 30 12.28 13.50 -6.83
C ALA A 30 11.42 12.52 -7.66
N PHE A 31 10.44 11.85 -7.03
CA PHE A 31 9.50 10.98 -7.76
C PHE A 31 8.61 11.75 -8.73
N LYS A 32 8.24 13.00 -8.42
CA LYS A 32 7.50 13.85 -9.35
C LYS A 32 8.31 14.15 -10.60
N GLU A 33 9.59 14.43 -10.45
CA GLU A 33 10.47 14.69 -11.60
C GLU A 33 10.66 13.43 -12.44
N SER A 34 10.87 12.26 -11.80
CA SER A 34 10.89 10.98 -12.50
C SER A 34 9.61 10.74 -13.29
N GLU A 35 8.43 10.99 -12.67
CA GLU A 35 7.12 10.90 -13.34
C GLU A 35 7.02 11.80 -14.56
N ASN A 36 7.44 13.07 -14.44
CA ASN A 36 7.40 14.04 -15.54
C ASN A 36 8.28 13.59 -16.72
N LEU A 37 9.46 13.05 -16.44
CA LEU A 37 10.39 12.55 -17.46
C LEU A 37 9.85 11.31 -18.17
N CYS A 38 9.21 10.37 -17.42
CA CYS A 38 8.51 9.23 -18.03
C CYS A 38 7.41 9.72 -18.97
N LEU A 39 6.53 10.61 -18.55
CA LEU A 39 5.44 11.15 -19.37
C LEU A 39 5.96 11.90 -20.62
N ALA A 40 7.06 12.63 -20.49
CA ALA A 40 7.68 13.32 -21.61
C ALA A 40 8.23 12.34 -22.65
N TRP A 41 8.88 11.27 -22.18
CA TRP A 41 9.38 10.20 -23.04
C TRP A 41 8.24 9.42 -23.69
N GLU A 42 7.22 8.99 -22.94
CA GLU A 42 6.04 8.28 -23.45
C GLU A 42 5.38 9.08 -24.58
N LYS A 43 5.24 10.39 -24.40
CA LYS A 43 4.68 11.28 -25.40
C LYS A 43 5.56 11.41 -26.66
N ALA A 44 6.89 11.51 -26.46
CA ALA A 44 7.84 11.64 -27.57
C ALA A 44 7.92 10.38 -28.43
N GLU A 45 7.90 9.21 -27.78
CA GLU A 45 8.02 7.89 -28.42
C GLU A 45 6.66 7.25 -28.76
N ASN A 46 5.55 7.94 -28.45
CA ASN A 46 4.18 7.44 -28.63
C ASN A 46 3.96 6.09 -27.91
N VAL A 47 4.51 5.95 -26.69
CA VAL A 47 4.39 4.76 -25.85
C VAL A 47 3.22 4.96 -24.88
N PRO A 48 2.26 4.01 -24.81
CA PRO A 48 1.18 4.11 -23.81
C PRO A 48 1.73 3.98 -22.38
N PRO A 49 1.22 4.76 -21.39
CA PRO A 49 1.64 4.66 -19.98
C PRO A 49 1.55 3.24 -19.40
N ALA A 50 0.63 2.43 -19.92
CA ALA A 50 0.47 1.04 -19.51
C ALA A 50 1.69 0.15 -19.81
N LEU A 51 2.54 0.52 -20.76
CA LEU A 51 3.77 -0.20 -21.10
C LEU A 51 4.96 0.24 -20.24
N ASP A 52 4.89 1.43 -19.60
CA ASP A 52 5.97 1.97 -18.76
C ASP A 52 5.70 1.72 -17.27
N ASP A 53 6.37 0.74 -16.68
CA ASP A 53 6.27 0.48 -15.25
C ASP A 53 7.00 1.55 -14.40
N ALA A 54 7.96 2.29 -14.97
CA ALA A 54 8.68 3.35 -14.27
C ALA A 54 7.76 4.53 -13.93
N TYR A 55 6.83 4.88 -14.83
CA TYR A 55 5.78 5.84 -14.54
C TYR A 55 4.96 5.43 -13.31
N PHE A 56 4.40 4.20 -13.32
CA PHE A 56 3.60 3.72 -12.20
C PHE A 56 4.40 3.60 -10.90
N ARG A 57 5.63 3.13 -10.95
CA ARG A 57 6.51 3.08 -9.77
C ARG A 57 6.68 4.46 -9.15
N SER A 58 6.96 5.46 -9.97
CA SER A 58 7.22 6.83 -9.52
C SER A 58 5.97 7.48 -8.91
N ILE A 59 4.82 7.40 -9.56
CA ILE A 59 3.58 7.98 -9.04
C ILE A 59 3.08 7.27 -7.77
N LEU A 60 3.25 5.95 -7.66
CA LEU A 60 2.87 5.19 -6.48
C LEU A 60 3.76 5.57 -5.28
N TYR A 61 5.08 5.64 -5.47
CA TYR A 61 6.00 6.09 -4.43
C TYR A 61 5.74 7.53 -4.00
N ARG A 62 5.46 8.41 -4.96
CA ARG A 62 5.11 9.80 -4.68
C ARG A 62 3.87 9.88 -3.78
N ALA A 63 2.82 9.12 -4.08
CA ALA A 63 1.61 9.08 -3.25
C ALA A 63 1.91 8.61 -1.82
N VAL A 64 2.73 7.55 -1.67
CA VAL A 64 3.12 7.02 -0.36
C VAL A 64 4.04 8.00 0.39
N SER A 65 4.96 8.69 -0.29
CA SER A 65 5.80 9.73 0.32
C SER A 65 4.97 10.86 0.92
N GLU A 66 3.99 11.37 0.18
CA GLU A 66 3.06 12.40 0.69
C GLU A 66 2.23 11.90 1.88
N PHE A 67 1.84 10.63 1.87
CA PHE A 67 1.16 10.01 3.00
C PHE A 67 2.05 9.97 4.24
N CYS A 68 3.30 9.53 4.11
CA CYS A 68 4.27 9.46 5.20
C CYS A 68 4.60 10.85 5.76
N ALA A 69 4.60 11.88 4.91
CA ALA A 69 4.73 13.29 5.32
C ALA A 69 3.49 13.86 6.04
N GLY A 70 2.37 13.12 6.09
CA GLY A 70 1.12 13.58 6.69
C GLY A 70 0.20 14.35 5.74
N HIS A 71 0.55 14.50 4.47
CA HIS A 71 -0.23 15.22 3.46
C HIS A 71 -1.31 14.31 2.84
N TYR A 72 -2.19 13.75 3.68
CA TYR A 72 -3.13 12.68 3.31
C TYR A 72 -4.01 13.00 2.09
N LYS A 73 -4.58 14.21 2.00
CA LYS A 73 -5.42 14.62 0.86
C LYS A 73 -4.62 14.68 -0.45
N LYS A 74 -3.37 15.19 -0.39
CA LYS A 74 -2.47 15.25 -1.54
C LYS A 74 -2.07 13.85 -2.00
N ALA A 75 -1.76 12.96 -1.06
CA ALA A 75 -1.47 11.55 -1.31
C ALA A 75 -2.62 10.86 -2.05
N GLU A 76 -3.86 11.04 -1.59
CA GLU A 76 -5.07 10.48 -2.22
C GLU A 76 -5.33 11.05 -3.62
N ALA A 77 -5.12 12.35 -3.82
CA ALA A 77 -5.27 12.97 -5.14
C ALA A 77 -4.26 12.39 -6.14
N ILE A 78 -3.00 12.19 -5.73
CA ILE A 78 -1.96 11.55 -6.57
C ILE A 78 -2.34 10.10 -6.87
N ALA A 79 -2.75 9.34 -5.86
CA ALA A 79 -3.18 7.94 -6.02
C ALA A 79 -4.40 7.82 -6.95
N SER A 80 -5.37 8.74 -6.83
CA SER A 80 -6.55 8.77 -7.69
C SER A 80 -6.18 9.03 -9.15
N ARG A 81 -5.17 9.88 -9.40
CA ARG A 81 -4.65 10.11 -10.75
C ARG A 81 -4.01 8.83 -11.32
N ALA A 82 -3.20 8.11 -10.54
CA ALA A 82 -2.65 6.82 -10.96
C ALA A 82 -3.76 5.80 -11.26
N ALA A 83 -4.81 5.77 -10.44
CA ALA A 83 -5.95 4.87 -10.61
C ALA A 83 -6.82 5.21 -11.84
N SER A 84 -6.80 6.46 -12.31
CA SER A 84 -7.61 6.94 -13.45
C SER A 84 -6.95 6.75 -14.81
N VAL A 85 -5.70 6.29 -14.87
CA VAL A 85 -5.04 5.97 -16.14
C VAL A 85 -5.86 4.91 -16.88
N PRO A 86 -6.19 5.10 -18.17
CA PRO A 86 -6.97 4.12 -18.94
C PRO A 86 -6.28 2.76 -18.99
N LEU A 87 -7.06 1.69 -18.86
CA LEU A 87 -6.56 0.31 -18.97
C LEU A 87 -6.23 -0.03 -20.42
N ASP A 88 -5.03 -0.52 -20.66
CA ASP A 88 -4.63 -1.03 -21.97
C ASP A 88 -5.04 -2.50 -22.17
N LYS A 89 -6.13 -2.70 -22.92
CA LYS A 89 -6.64 -4.03 -23.25
C LYS A 89 -5.77 -4.77 -24.27
N LYS A 90 -4.90 -4.07 -25.00
CA LYS A 90 -4.01 -4.69 -26.00
C LYS A 90 -2.82 -5.37 -25.35
N HIS A 91 -2.38 -4.87 -24.18
CA HIS A 91 -1.22 -5.37 -23.48
C HIS A 91 -1.55 -5.68 -22.00
N PRO A 92 -2.46 -6.66 -21.74
CA PRO A 92 -2.99 -6.93 -20.40
C PRO A 92 -1.93 -7.45 -19.40
N LEU A 93 -0.79 -7.91 -19.89
CA LEU A 93 0.32 -8.46 -19.10
C LEU A 93 1.57 -7.56 -19.12
N ALA A 94 1.48 -6.38 -19.72
CA ALA A 94 2.60 -5.44 -19.70
C ALA A 94 2.93 -5.00 -18.27
N PRO A 95 4.20 -4.73 -17.93
CA PRO A 95 4.62 -4.41 -16.57
C PRO A 95 3.84 -3.25 -15.94
N GLY A 96 3.64 -2.16 -16.67
CA GLY A 96 2.84 -1.03 -16.20
C GLY A 96 1.37 -1.41 -16.00
N THR A 97 0.78 -2.17 -16.92
CA THR A 97 -0.59 -2.69 -16.77
C THR A 97 -0.73 -3.52 -15.49
N LEU A 98 0.18 -4.45 -15.21
CA LEU A 98 0.13 -5.28 -14.01
C LEU A 98 0.15 -4.44 -12.73
N LEU A 99 0.96 -3.38 -12.66
CA LEU A 99 0.96 -2.45 -11.53
C LEU A 99 -0.35 -1.65 -11.44
N GLN A 100 -0.93 -1.30 -12.58
CA GLN A 100 -2.18 -0.57 -12.63
C GLN A 100 -3.35 -1.40 -12.13
N LEU A 101 -3.43 -2.69 -12.50
CA LEU A 101 -4.62 -3.52 -12.33
C LEU A 101 -5.14 -3.63 -10.89
N TRP A 102 -4.26 -3.61 -9.89
CA TRP A 102 -4.69 -3.57 -8.50
C TRP A 102 -3.91 -2.58 -7.63
N GLU A 103 -2.59 -2.46 -7.80
CA GLU A 103 -1.76 -1.56 -6.97
C GLU A 103 -2.21 -0.11 -7.09
N ALA A 104 -2.21 0.42 -8.30
CA ALA A 104 -2.62 1.81 -8.53
C ALA A 104 -4.12 1.99 -8.28
N ARG A 105 -4.96 1.09 -8.79
CA ARG A 105 -6.42 1.21 -8.69
C ARG A 105 -6.95 1.08 -7.27
N THR A 106 -6.31 0.33 -6.38
CA THR A 106 -6.72 0.21 -4.98
C THR A 106 -6.00 1.19 -4.05
N LEU A 107 -4.92 1.83 -4.49
CA LEU A 107 -4.12 2.71 -3.64
C LEU A 107 -4.94 3.84 -2.99
N PRO A 108 -5.87 4.54 -3.68
CA PRO A 108 -6.67 5.58 -3.03
C PRO A 108 -7.42 5.06 -1.79
N ALA A 109 -8.10 3.92 -1.91
CA ALA A 109 -8.82 3.30 -0.80
C ALA A 109 -7.86 2.83 0.32
N ARG A 110 -6.71 2.25 -0.03
CA ARG A 110 -5.69 1.82 0.94
C ARG A 110 -5.10 2.99 1.72
N LEU A 111 -4.82 4.12 1.07
CA LEU A 111 -4.36 5.33 1.75
C LEU A 111 -5.42 5.89 2.69
N MET A 112 -6.70 5.91 2.29
CA MET A 112 -7.80 6.31 3.16
C MET A 112 -7.91 5.43 4.41
N LEU A 113 -7.76 4.11 4.27
CA LEU A 113 -7.79 3.15 5.39
C LEU A 113 -6.60 3.32 6.33
N ALA A 114 -5.47 3.73 5.81
CA ALA A 114 -4.24 3.91 6.56
C ALA A 114 -4.21 5.18 7.42
N ARG A 115 -5.11 6.15 7.21
CA ARG A 115 -5.14 7.41 7.96
C ARG A 115 -5.28 7.20 9.48
N PRO A 116 -4.72 8.07 10.31
CA PRO A 116 -5.00 8.09 11.75
C PRO A 116 -6.49 8.20 12.05
N VAL A 117 -7.19 9.07 11.29
CA VAL A 117 -8.66 9.19 11.30
C VAL A 117 -9.18 8.68 9.96
N ILE A 118 -9.75 7.48 9.98
CA ILE A 118 -10.29 6.86 8.75
C ILE A 118 -11.64 7.50 8.38
N PRO A 119 -11.83 7.84 7.08
CA PRO A 119 -13.08 8.38 6.56
C PRO A 119 -14.27 7.45 6.76
N ARG A 120 -15.50 7.94 6.52
CA ARG A 120 -16.70 7.09 6.50
C ARG A 120 -16.56 5.98 5.46
N GLN A 121 -17.06 4.77 5.79
CA GLN A 121 -16.96 3.57 4.94
C GLN A 121 -17.44 3.82 3.50
N ALA A 122 -18.53 4.56 3.32
CA ALA A 122 -19.07 4.88 1.99
C ALA A 122 -18.08 5.66 1.10
N LEU A 123 -17.23 6.50 1.68
CA LEU A 123 -16.20 7.23 0.93
C LEU A 123 -15.07 6.30 0.49
N VAL A 124 -14.64 5.40 1.37
CA VAL A 124 -13.60 4.42 1.03
C VAL A 124 -14.10 3.42 -0.01
N LEU A 125 -15.36 2.98 0.10
CA LEU A 125 -15.98 2.11 -0.91
C LEU A 125 -15.99 2.75 -2.30
N LYS A 126 -16.28 4.05 -2.39
CA LYS A 126 -16.24 4.79 -3.67
C LYS A 126 -14.83 4.89 -4.27
N ALA A 127 -13.80 4.78 -3.44
CA ALA A 127 -12.41 4.83 -3.88
C ALA A 127 -11.89 3.46 -4.36
N PHE A 128 -12.62 2.35 -4.12
CA PHE A 128 -12.30 1.07 -4.71
C PHE A 128 -12.74 1.01 -6.17
N PRO A 129 -11.92 0.41 -7.03
CA PRO A 129 -12.28 0.24 -8.43
C PRO A 129 -13.41 -0.78 -8.58
N GLY A 130 -14.23 -0.62 -9.61
CA GLY A 130 -15.12 -1.68 -10.09
C GLY A 130 -14.33 -2.90 -10.60
N PRO A 131 -15.03 -4.01 -10.93
CA PRO A 131 -14.39 -5.20 -11.47
C PRO A 131 -13.65 -4.89 -12.78
N LEU A 132 -12.59 -5.64 -13.04
CA LEU A 132 -11.84 -5.54 -14.29
C LEU A 132 -12.69 -6.11 -15.45
N PRO A 133 -12.61 -5.53 -16.65
CA PRO A 133 -13.17 -6.12 -17.85
C PRO A 133 -12.59 -7.52 -18.13
N LYS A 134 -13.31 -8.33 -18.94
CA LYS A 134 -12.77 -9.61 -19.42
C LYS A 134 -11.47 -9.40 -20.20
N GLY A 135 -10.54 -10.34 -20.06
CA GLY A 135 -9.25 -10.34 -20.75
C GLY A 135 -8.06 -9.90 -19.89
N PHE A 136 -8.33 -9.40 -18.67
CA PHE A 136 -7.26 -9.17 -17.69
C PHE A 136 -7.07 -10.35 -16.74
N PRO A 137 -5.87 -10.50 -16.11
CA PRO A 137 -5.60 -11.61 -15.19
C PRO A 137 -6.56 -11.68 -14.01
N ASP A 138 -7.11 -12.86 -13.73
CA ASP A 138 -8.02 -13.10 -12.60
C ASP A 138 -7.37 -12.79 -11.25
N LEU A 139 -6.07 -12.97 -11.12
CA LEU A 139 -5.31 -12.60 -9.93
C LEU A 139 -5.57 -11.14 -9.52
N SER A 140 -5.64 -10.22 -10.48
CA SER A 140 -5.86 -8.79 -10.18
C SER A 140 -7.28 -8.53 -9.65
N ASN A 141 -8.29 -9.22 -10.16
CA ASN A 141 -9.64 -9.19 -9.60
C ASN A 141 -9.66 -9.78 -8.18
N GLY A 142 -8.99 -10.92 -7.98
CA GLY A 142 -8.86 -11.56 -6.68
C GLY A 142 -8.17 -10.65 -5.66
N MET A 143 -7.08 -9.98 -6.03
CA MET A 143 -6.38 -9.04 -5.14
C MET A 143 -7.23 -7.80 -4.79
N THR A 144 -8.04 -7.31 -5.72
CA THR A 144 -9.00 -6.23 -5.44
C THR A 144 -10.07 -6.71 -4.44
N ALA A 145 -10.56 -7.94 -4.60
CA ALA A 145 -11.51 -8.54 -3.67
C ALA A 145 -10.88 -8.76 -2.27
N VAL A 146 -9.62 -9.23 -2.20
CA VAL A 146 -8.84 -9.34 -0.96
C VAL A 146 -8.78 -7.99 -0.23
N ALA A 147 -8.41 -6.92 -0.93
CA ALA A 147 -8.34 -5.57 -0.35
C ALA A 147 -9.72 -5.08 0.14
N THR A 148 -10.81 -5.43 -0.56
CA THR A 148 -12.18 -5.09 -0.17
C THR A 148 -12.60 -5.82 1.10
N GLN A 149 -12.27 -7.12 1.24
CA GLN A 149 -12.56 -7.88 2.47
C GLN A 149 -11.74 -7.34 3.65
N TYR A 150 -10.47 -7.04 3.45
CA TYR A 150 -9.62 -6.39 4.45
C TYR A 150 -10.25 -5.07 4.94
N MET A 151 -10.71 -4.21 4.03
CA MET A 151 -11.45 -3.00 4.39
C MET A 151 -12.67 -3.32 5.26
N GLY A 152 -13.48 -4.29 4.83
CA GLY A 152 -14.67 -4.72 5.57
C GLY A 152 -14.34 -5.12 7.01
N ALA A 153 -13.27 -5.90 7.20
CA ALA A 153 -12.77 -6.30 8.52
C ALA A 153 -12.35 -5.10 9.37
N CYS A 154 -11.60 -4.14 8.80
CA CYS A 154 -11.17 -2.93 9.51
C CYS A 154 -12.35 -2.10 10.04
N TYR A 155 -13.42 -1.95 9.25
CA TYR A 155 -14.63 -1.23 9.69
C TYR A 155 -15.46 -2.02 10.70
N ALA A 156 -15.58 -3.34 10.52
CA ALA A 156 -16.28 -4.21 11.46
C ALA A 156 -15.61 -4.18 12.85
N ALA A 157 -14.27 -4.27 12.88
CA ALA A 157 -13.49 -4.20 14.13
C ALA A 157 -13.69 -2.88 14.89
N ARG A 158 -13.80 -1.76 14.18
CA ARG A 158 -14.07 -0.44 14.80
C ARG A 158 -15.46 -0.34 15.41
N GLN A 159 -16.40 -1.11 14.87
CA GLN A 159 -17.77 -1.17 15.35
C GLN A 159 -17.96 -2.27 16.41
N GLY A 160 -16.89 -2.95 16.83
CA GLY A 160 -16.94 -4.06 17.77
C GLY A 160 -17.65 -5.32 17.24
N ARG A 161 -17.84 -5.44 15.90
CA ARG A 161 -18.55 -6.57 15.28
C ARG A 161 -17.58 -7.70 14.97
N THR A 162 -17.22 -8.50 15.98
CA THR A 162 -16.24 -9.58 15.86
C THR A 162 -16.63 -10.64 14.81
N ASP A 163 -17.93 -11.04 14.77
CA ASP A 163 -18.41 -12.02 13.78
C ASP A 163 -18.24 -11.51 12.34
N ALA A 164 -18.45 -10.23 12.12
CA ALA A 164 -18.24 -9.62 10.80
C ALA A 164 -16.76 -9.55 10.42
N VAL A 165 -15.85 -9.38 11.39
CA VAL A 165 -14.39 -9.47 11.18
C VAL A 165 -14.02 -10.89 10.78
N ALA A 166 -14.49 -11.91 11.50
CA ALA A 166 -14.25 -13.32 11.21
C ALA A 166 -14.78 -13.69 9.81
N SER A 167 -16.02 -13.31 9.48
CA SER A 167 -16.60 -13.56 8.16
C SER A 167 -15.80 -12.91 7.01
N ALA A 168 -15.30 -11.68 7.20
CA ALA A 168 -14.46 -11.02 6.21
C ALA A 168 -13.10 -11.72 6.06
N PHE A 169 -12.52 -12.20 7.15
CA PHE A 169 -11.29 -12.98 7.16
C PHE A 169 -11.45 -14.30 6.41
N ASP A 170 -12.52 -15.04 6.65
CA ASP A 170 -12.82 -16.32 5.99
C ASP A 170 -12.97 -16.14 4.48
N LYS A 171 -13.72 -15.11 4.06
CA LYS A 171 -13.87 -14.77 2.64
C LYS A 171 -12.53 -14.40 2.01
N MET A 172 -11.74 -13.57 2.67
CA MET A 172 -10.41 -13.19 2.19
C MET A 172 -9.49 -14.41 2.06
N SER A 173 -9.48 -15.29 3.08
CA SER A 173 -8.68 -16.52 3.10
C SER A 173 -9.10 -17.48 1.99
N GLY A 174 -10.39 -17.60 1.72
CA GLY A 174 -10.93 -18.37 0.59
C GLY A 174 -10.43 -17.85 -0.76
N ILE A 175 -10.48 -16.53 -0.97
CA ILE A 175 -9.97 -15.91 -2.19
C ILE A 175 -8.46 -16.16 -2.32
N LEU A 176 -7.69 -15.94 -1.26
CA LEU A 176 -6.23 -16.17 -1.29
C LEU A 176 -5.88 -17.62 -1.60
N ARG A 177 -6.64 -18.61 -1.08
CA ARG A 177 -6.46 -20.02 -1.40
C ARG A 177 -6.71 -20.29 -2.89
N LEU A 178 -7.81 -19.81 -3.44
CA LEU A 178 -8.10 -19.94 -4.88
C LEU A 178 -7.00 -19.32 -5.76
N LEU A 179 -6.46 -18.17 -5.34
CA LEU A 179 -5.35 -17.53 -6.05
C LEU A 179 -4.08 -18.38 -5.96
N MET A 180 -3.82 -19.03 -4.83
CA MET A 180 -2.67 -19.92 -4.65
C MET A 180 -2.81 -21.21 -5.47
N ASP A 181 -4.00 -21.80 -5.51
CA ASP A 181 -4.28 -23.00 -6.32
C ASP A 181 -4.11 -22.71 -7.82
N GLY A 182 -4.43 -21.49 -8.27
CA GLY A 182 -4.15 -21.00 -9.62
C GLY A 182 -2.72 -20.52 -9.87
N ALA A 183 -1.84 -20.61 -8.87
CA ALA A 183 -0.51 -20.00 -8.89
C ALA A 183 0.37 -20.43 -10.07
N ASP A 184 0.35 -21.72 -10.44
CA ASP A 184 1.21 -22.23 -11.51
C ASP A 184 0.82 -21.68 -12.88
N ALA A 185 -0.47 -21.49 -13.14
CA ALA A 185 -0.96 -20.82 -14.34
C ALA A 185 -0.61 -19.32 -14.32
N ALA A 186 -0.80 -18.65 -13.19
CA ALA A 186 -0.49 -17.24 -13.00
C ALA A 186 1.03 -16.97 -13.12
N ARG A 187 1.90 -17.83 -12.57
CA ARG A 187 3.37 -17.70 -12.67
C ARG A 187 3.87 -17.76 -14.10
N ARG A 188 3.21 -18.54 -14.97
CA ARG A 188 3.57 -18.60 -16.39
C ARG A 188 3.21 -17.35 -17.16
N GLN A 189 2.24 -16.59 -16.67
CA GLN A 189 1.71 -15.38 -17.33
C GLN A 189 2.27 -14.08 -16.75
N MET A 190 2.74 -14.09 -15.51
CA MET A 190 3.15 -12.88 -14.79
C MET A 190 4.55 -13.01 -14.21
N SER A 191 5.21 -11.86 -13.96
CA SER A 191 6.52 -11.85 -13.33
C SER A 191 6.45 -12.40 -11.89
N VAL A 192 7.53 -13.12 -11.50
CA VAL A 192 7.68 -13.66 -10.13
C VAL A 192 7.57 -12.56 -9.07
N SER A 193 8.08 -11.36 -9.35
CA SER A 193 8.02 -10.22 -8.44
C SER A 193 6.60 -9.73 -8.20
N TYR A 194 5.75 -9.70 -9.22
CA TYR A 194 4.35 -9.33 -9.09
C TYR A 194 3.58 -10.35 -8.23
N TRP A 195 3.80 -11.65 -8.48
CA TRP A 195 3.22 -12.73 -7.71
C TRP A 195 3.64 -12.66 -6.23
N ALA A 196 4.94 -12.54 -5.97
CA ALA A 196 5.47 -12.44 -4.60
C ALA A 196 4.85 -11.27 -3.84
N ARG A 197 4.61 -10.15 -4.52
CA ARG A 197 3.97 -8.98 -3.92
C ARG A 197 2.50 -9.23 -3.59
N CYS A 198 1.76 -9.95 -4.43
CA CYS A 198 0.39 -10.35 -4.13
C CYS A 198 0.32 -11.24 -2.87
N LEU A 199 1.20 -12.23 -2.75
CA LEU A 199 1.31 -13.08 -1.57
C LEU A 199 1.68 -12.30 -0.31
N GLN A 200 2.65 -11.41 -0.41
CA GLN A 200 3.03 -10.52 0.70
C GLN A 200 1.85 -9.66 1.17
N THR A 201 1.07 -9.11 0.24
CA THR A 201 -0.12 -8.32 0.57
C THR A 201 -1.13 -9.15 1.35
N GLY A 202 -1.43 -10.36 0.86
CA GLY A 202 -2.34 -11.29 1.54
C GLY A 202 -1.87 -11.64 2.95
N SER A 203 -0.58 -11.90 3.13
CA SER A 203 0.02 -12.19 4.44
C SER A 203 -0.11 -11.00 5.41
N LEU A 204 0.22 -9.79 4.97
CA LEU A 204 0.13 -8.58 5.79
C LEU A 204 -1.31 -8.30 6.22
N TYR A 205 -2.27 -8.36 5.30
CA TYR A 205 -3.68 -8.16 5.63
C TYR A 205 -4.22 -9.24 6.57
N SER A 206 -3.82 -10.51 6.36
CA SER A 206 -4.19 -11.61 7.24
C SER A 206 -3.68 -11.41 8.66
N SER A 207 -2.42 -11.00 8.82
CA SER A 207 -1.81 -10.73 10.13
C SER A 207 -2.52 -9.57 10.85
N GLU A 208 -2.83 -8.49 10.14
CA GLU A 208 -3.55 -7.35 10.74
C GLU A 208 -4.98 -7.73 11.14
N ILE A 209 -5.74 -8.44 10.29
CA ILE A 209 -7.09 -8.88 10.66
C ILE A 209 -7.04 -9.82 11.86
N ARG A 210 -6.11 -10.76 11.93
CA ARG A 210 -5.95 -11.65 13.09
C ARG A 210 -5.65 -10.86 14.36
N SER A 211 -4.84 -9.81 14.28
CA SER A 211 -4.58 -8.93 15.43
C SER A 211 -5.84 -8.21 15.92
N LEU A 212 -6.79 -7.93 15.01
CA LEU A 212 -8.08 -7.35 15.34
C LEU A 212 -9.05 -8.39 15.93
N MET A 213 -8.97 -9.65 15.48
CA MET A 213 -9.79 -10.76 16.00
C MET A 213 -9.32 -11.22 17.39
N PHE A 214 -8.02 -11.19 17.62
CA PHE A 214 -7.38 -11.69 18.84
C PHE A 214 -6.49 -10.61 19.46
N PRO A 215 -7.08 -9.57 20.08
CA PRO A 215 -6.33 -8.43 20.63
C PRO A 215 -5.27 -8.83 21.67
N ASP A 216 -5.53 -9.84 22.48
CA ASP A 216 -4.58 -10.34 23.50
C ASP A 216 -3.33 -10.97 22.87
N SER A 217 -3.44 -11.48 21.63
CA SER A 217 -2.35 -12.07 20.87
C SER A 217 -1.91 -11.20 19.71
N ALA A 218 -2.29 -9.92 19.68
CA ALA A 218 -2.01 -9.01 18.58
C ALA A 218 -0.50 -8.90 18.27
N ASN A 219 0.34 -8.93 19.31
CA ASN A 219 1.79 -8.91 19.20
C ASN A 219 2.35 -10.11 18.40
N VAL A 220 1.76 -11.29 18.51
CA VAL A 220 2.17 -12.49 17.77
C VAL A 220 1.93 -12.30 16.28
N TRP A 221 0.71 -11.93 15.91
CA TRP A 221 0.31 -11.72 14.51
C TRP A 221 1.04 -10.56 13.87
N MET A 222 1.20 -9.44 14.57
CA MET A 222 1.91 -8.28 14.04
C MET A 222 3.42 -8.48 13.97
N SER A 223 4.02 -9.36 14.79
CA SER A 223 5.42 -9.76 14.63
C SER A 223 5.69 -10.41 13.27
N GLU A 224 4.74 -11.21 12.76
CA GLU A 224 4.82 -11.77 11.41
C GLU A 224 4.73 -10.68 10.33
N ALA A 225 3.79 -9.75 10.48
CA ALA A 225 3.67 -8.60 9.56
C ALA A 225 4.94 -7.73 9.53
N ILE A 226 5.52 -7.43 10.70
CA ILE A 226 6.78 -6.68 10.85
C ILE A 226 7.92 -7.39 10.11
N ARG A 227 8.03 -8.71 10.26
CA ARG A 227 9.05 -9.54 9.61
C ARG A 227 8.85 -9.55 8.09
N SER A 228 7.63 -9.77 7.62
CA SER A 228 7.29 -9.75 6.19
C SER A 228 7.53 -8.40 5.54
N GLN A 229 7.24 -7.30 6.23
CA GLN A 229 7.42 -5.95 5.71
C GLN A 229 8.90 -5.56 5.53
N ARG A 230 9.83 -6.22 6.23
CA ARG A 230 11.29 -5.98 6.08
C ARG A 230 11.83 -6.36 4.70
N PHE A 231 11.15 -7.26 4.02
CA PHE A 231 11.57 -7.78 2.71
C PHE A 231 10.82 -7.13 1.53
N SER A 232 10.20 -5.97 1.74
CA SER A 232 9.50 -5.26 0.67
C SER A 232 10.48 -4.88 -0.46
N SER A 233 9.99 -4.97 -1.69
CA SER A 233 10.74 -4.63 -2.90
C SER A 233 11.25 -3.19 -2.84
N LEU A 234 12.49 -2.97 -3.30
CA LEU A 234 13.07 -1.63 -3.43
C LEU A 234 12.42 -0.83 -4.58
N LEU A 235 11.77 -1.51 -5.51
CA LEU A 235 11.22 -0.91 -6.72
C LEU A 235 9.77 -0.42 -6.56
N LEU A 236 9.07 -0.91 -5.52
CA LEU A 236 7.67 -0.57 -5.28
C LEU A 236 7.49 -0.08 -3.84
N PRO A 237 6.58 0.87 -3.59
CA PRO A 237 6.32 1.37 -2.25
C PRO A 237 5.84 0.22 -1.34
N PRO A 238 5.98 0.36 -0.02
CA PRO A 238 5.42 -0.60 0.91
C PRO A 238 3.95 -0.87 0.61
N VAL A 239 3.53 -2.13 0.68
CA VAL A 239 2.12 -2.53 0.47
C VAL A 239 1.20 -1.76 1.41
N MET A 240 1.58 -1.72 2.69
CA MET A 240 0.97 -0.83 3.68
C MET A 240 1.79 0.46 3.70
N PRO A 241 1.17 1.63 3.53
CA PRO A 241 1.88 2.92 3.51
C PRO A 241 2.31 3.37 4.92
N TYR A 242 2.43 2.43 5.84
CA TYR A 242 2.84 2.64 7.24
C TYR A 242 3.61 1.41 7.76
N PRO A 243 4.44 1.58 8.79
CA PRO A 243 5.12 0.46 9.44
C PRO A 243 4.13 -0.41 10.22
N ALA A 244 4.29 -1.72 10.17
CA ALA A 244 3.42 -2.68 10.86
C ALA A 244 3.46 -2.49 12.38
N GLU A 245 4.57 -2.02 12.94
CA GLU A 245 4.73 -1.65 14.35
C GLU A 245 3.71 -0.58 14.78
N TRP A 246 3.34 0.34 13.87
CA TRP A 246 2.37 1.38 14.18
C TRP A 246 0.96 0.85 14.46
N VAL A 247 0.61 -0.30 13.87
CA VAL A 247 -0.67 -0.97 14.18
C VAL A 247 -0.71 -1.37 15.65
N LEU A 248 0.37 -2.00 16.17
CA LEU A 248 0.51 -2.34 17.57
C LEU A 248 0.55 -1.10 18.46
N ALA A 249 1.31 -0.08 18.07
CA ALA A 249 1.39 1.17 18.82
C ALA A 249 0.01 1.78 19.04
N ARG A 250 -0.83 1.82 17.99
CA ARG A 250 -2.22 2.31 18.10
C ARG A 250 -3.10 1.44 19.02
N ALA A 251 -2.90 0.11 18.98
CA ALA A 251 -3.61 -0.79 19.87
C ALA A 251 -3.20 -0.57 21.34
N TYR A 252 -1.91 -0.42 21.62
CA TYR A 252 -1.40 -0.10 22.95
C TYR A 252 -1.86 1.27 23.45
N LEU A 253 -1.87 2.29 22.60
CA LEU A 253 -2.40 3.61 22.94
C LEU A 253 -3.86 3.52 23.39
N LYS A 254 -4.69 2.80 22.61
CA LYS A 254 -6.11 2.57 22.95
C LYS A 254 -6.30 1.82 24.26
N ALA A 255 -5.38 0.90 24.58
CA ALA A 255 -5.40 0.11 25.81
C ALA A 255 -4.78 0.85 27.03
N GLY A 256 -4.34 2.10 26.88
CA GLY A 256 -3.67 2.85 27.94
C GLY A 256 -2.25 2.38 28.27
N LYS A 257 -1.66 1.50 27.43
CA LYS A 257 -0.30 0.98 27.55
C LYS A 257 0.70 1.94 26.90
N PHE A 258 0.90 3.10 27.54
CA PHE A 258 1.63 4.21 26.92
C PHE A 258 3.10 3.94 26.69
N ARG A 259 3.74 3.18 27.59
CA ARG A 259 5.16 2.80 27.45
C ARG A 259 5.36 1.86 26.25
N GLU A 260 4.58 0.80 26.15
CA GLU A 260 4.62 -0.15 25.04
C GLU A 260 4.27 0.52 23.71
N CYS A 261 3.34 1.50 23.75
CA CYS A 261 3.03 2.32 22.58
C CYS A 261 4.26 3.12 22.11
N ALA A 262 4.96 3.80 23.04
CA ALA A 262 6.16 4.57 22.73
C ALA A 262 7.26 3.66 22.17
N ASP A 263 7.54 2.51 22.77
CA ASP A 263 8.53 1.54 22.33
C ASP A 263 8.26 1.08 20.88
N MET A 264 6.99 0.79 20.53
CA MET A 264 6.60 0.40 19.18
C MET A 264 6.74 1.55 18.19
N CYS A 265 6.40 2.78 18.55
CA CYS A 265 6.61 3.94 17.72
C CYS A 265 8.11 4.17 17.43
N GLU A 266 8.97 4.05 18.43
CA GLU A 266 10.41 4.19 18.26
C GLU A 266 11.00 3.10 17.34
N GLN A 267 10.51 1.86 17.43
CA GLN A 267 10.88 0.80 16.52
C GLN A 267 10.41 1.10 15.08
N ALA A 268 9.19 1.59 14.91
CA ALA A 268 8.63 2.01 13.64
C ALA A 268 9.49 3.11 12.97
N LEU A 269 9.91 4.11 13.74
CA LEU A 269 10.72 5.23 13.26
C LEU A 269 12.13 4.85 12.81
N LYS A 270 12.68 3.71 13.25
CA LYS A 270 13.94 3.17 12.72
C LYS A 270 13.84 2.76 11.25
N ARG A 271 12.67 2.37 10.79
CA ARG A 271 12.41 1.91 9.41
C ARG A 271 11.70 2.95 8.55
N PHE A 272 10.89 3.77 9.18
CA PHE A 272 10.15 4.87 8.57
C PHE A 272 10.45 6.17 9.35
N PRO A 273 11.69 6.69 9.25
CA PRO A 273 12.06 7.91 9.96
C PRO A 273 11.08 9.05 9.61
N ASN A 274 10.75 9.89 10.57
CA ASN A 274 9.88 11.06 10.38
C ASN A 274 8.46 10.77 9.87
N HIS A 275 7.96 9.53 9.94
CA HIS A 275 6.59 9.21 9.53
C HIS A 275 5.58 9.96 10.41
N ALA A 276 4.83 10.90 9.83
CA ALA A 276 3.98 11.85 10.56
C ALA A 276 2.99 11.17 11.51
N GLY A 277 2.27 10.13 11.07
CA GLY A 277 1.31 9.42 11.91
C GLY A 277 1.94 8.68 13.08
N VAL A 278 3.17 8.18 12.91
CA VAL A 278 3.92 7.51 14.01
C VAL A 278 4.37 8.55 15.03
N LEU A 279 4.91 9.69 14.59
CA LEU A 279 5.31 10.79 15.46
C LEU A 279 4.12 11.32 16.27
N GLU A 280 2.97 11.57 15.63
CA GLU A 280 1.75 11.98 16.33
C GLU A 280 1.32 10.98 17.41
N THR A 281 1.43 9.66 17.11
CA THR A 281 1.08 8.60 18.06
C THR A 281 2.05 8.57 19.23
N LEU A 282 3.36 8.73 18.98
CA LEU A 282 4.40 8.80 20.00
C LEU A 282 4.19 9.99 20.96
N ASP A 283 3.88 11.15 20.41
CA ASP A 283 3.63 12.36 21.20
C ASP A 283 2.40 12.18 22.10
N LYS A 284 1.32 11.56 21.60
CA LYS A 284 0.14 11.23 22.41
C LYS A 284 0.49 10.26 23.53
N ALA A 285 1.27 9.21 23.26
CA ALA A 285 1.69 8.24 24.28
C ALA A 285 2.52 8.91 25.39
N ARG A 286 3.48 9.75 25.01
CA ARG A 286 4.33 10.49 25.96
C ARG A 286 3.58 11.53 26.79
N SER A 287 2.55 12.15 26.21
CA SER A 287 1.72 13.15 26.90
C SER A 287 0.74 12.51 27.90
N SER A 288 0.23 11.31 27.58
CA SER A 288 -0.77 10.61 28.40
C SER A 288 -0.15 9.71 29.48
N GLY A 289 1.14 9.40 29.36
CA GLY A 289 1.89 8.57 30.32
C GLY A 289 2.54 9.35 31.47
N LYS A 290 2.37 10.67 31.48
CA LYS A 290 2.77 11.58 32.59
C LYS A 290 1.66 11.71 33.59
#